data_91c7d9ce4211b7d14b46af6367a4850e
#
_entry.id   91c7d9ce4211b7d14b46af6367a4850e
#
_cell.length_a   1.000
_cell.length_b   1.000
_cell.length_c   1.000
_cell.angle_alpha   90.00
_cell.angle_beta   90.00
_cell.angle_gamma   90.00
#
_symmetry.space_group_name_H-M   'P 1'
#
loop_
_entity.id
_entity.type
_entity.pdbx_description
1 polymer ?
#
loop_
_entity_poly.entity_id
_entity_poly.type
_entity_poly.pdbx_seq_one_letter_code
_entity_poly.pdbx_strand_id
1 'polypeptide(L)'
;MYKKILLLSTTLMSLFILDGCAVKENSNISQLFKKDDIYHVSLMNTHKAQLIASLETKALLTATYLNPVYSSDNCKNLCMAISDAEYFFVGIFITDSETNEFNKKGYLLTLNGRKPIKIEKLDKDDPLRYQMPMINNWSTYYKVKFPIVSESKMELTFENDRFGKDVLTYSKGEKALFESLISLHK
;
A
#
# COMPACT_ATOMS: atom_id res chain seq x y z
N MET A 1 -0.72 -61.90 -29.61
CA MET A 1 0.51 -61.13 -29.35
C MET A 1 0.29 -59.62 -29.44
N TYR A 2 -0.42 -59.08 -30.41
CA TYR A 2 -0.63 -57.64 -30.62
C TYR A 2 -1.31 -56.90 -29.46
N LYS A 3 -2.25 -57.48 -28.71
CA LYS A 3 -2.95 -56.83 -27.60
C LYS A 3 -2.03 -56.48 -26.40
N LYS A 4 -0.98 -57.29 -26.16
CA LYS A 4 -0.02 -57.00 -25.07
C LYS A 4 0.98 -55.91 -25.46
N ILE A 5 1.31 -55.77 -26.73
CA ILE A 5 2.20 -54.74 -27.25
C ILE A 5 1.47 -53.36 -27.25
N LEU A 6 0.15 -53.35 -27.58
CA LEU A 6 -0.65 -52.14 -27.55
C LEU A 6 -0.82 -51.56 -26.15
N LEU A 7 -1.01 -52.44 -25.13
CA LEU A 7 -1.09 -52.04 -23.72
C LEU A 7 0.24 -51.51 -23.16
N LEU A 8 1.38 -52.06 -23.61
CA LEU A 8 2.70 -51.55 -23.20
C LEU A 8 3.03 -50.18 -23.81
N SER A 9 2.56 -49.96 -25.04
CA SER A 9 2.73 -48.69 -25.75
C SER A 9 1.92 -47.53 -25.09
N THR A 10 0.71 -47.79 -24.63
CA THR A 10 -0.14 -46.79 -23.98
C THR A 10 0.34 -46.42 -22.58
N THR A 11 0.91 -47.38 -21.84
CA THR A 11 1.50 -47.09 -20.52
C THR A 11 2.84 -46.33 -20.61
N LEU A 12 3.61 -46.53 -21.68
CA LEU A 12 4.87 -45.81 -21.86
C LEU A 12 4.60 -44.34 -22.28
N MET A 13 3.53 -44.09 -23.02
CA MET A 13 3.17 -42.72 -23.45
C MET A 13 2.58 -41.86 -22.33
N SER A 14 2.00 -42.49 -21.29
CA SER A 14 1.46 -41.73 -20.13
C SER A 14 2.53 -41.30 -19.13
N LEU A 15 3.76 -41.84 -19.17
CA LEU A 15 4.85 -41.42 -18.31
C LEU A 15 5.55 -40.10 -18.75
N PHE A 16 5.36 -39.70 -20.02
CA PHE A 16 5.99 -38.46 -20.51
C PHE A 16 5.19 -37.18 -20.26
N ILE A 17 4.00 -37.27 -19.69
CA ILE A 17 3.15 -36.07 -19.42
C ILE A 17 3.36 -35.49 -18.02
N LEU A 18 4.22 -36.10 -17.18
CA LEU A 18 4.45 -35.66 -15.80
C LEU A 18 5.75 -34.85 -15.59
N ASP A 19 6.45 -34.51 -16.67
CA ASP A 19 7.46 -33.44 -16.59
C ASP A 19 6.73 -32.08 -16.55
N GLY A 20 5.94 -31.91 -15.50
CA GLY A 20 5.39 -30.65 -15.10
C GLY A 20 6.53 -29.69 -14.78
N CYS A 21 6.47 -28.54 -15.38
CA CYS A 21 7.32 -27.38 -15.25
C CYS A 21 8.08 -27.33 -13.94
N ALA A 22 9.31 -27.83 -13.92
CA ALA A 22 10.31 -27.40 -12.97
C ALA A 22 10.58 -25.93 -13.32
N VAL A 23 9.93 -25.03 -12.61
CA VAL A 23 10.21 -23.60 -12.69
C VAL A 23 11.68 -23.45 -12.26
N LYS A 24 12.56 -23.26 -13.25
CA LYS A 24 13.93 -22.87 -13.00
C LYS A 24 13.89 -21.60 -12.15
N GLU A 25 14.43 -21.66 -10.95
CA GLU A 25 14.53 -20.58 -9.95
C GLU A 25 15.24 -19.30 -10.46
N ASN A 26 15.70 -19.33 -11.71
CA ASN A 26 16.34 -18.23 -12.44
C ASN A 26 15.48 -17.68 -13.60
N SER A 27 14.15 -17.73 -13.47
CA SER A 27 13.33 -17.06 -14.47
C SER A 27 13.50 -15.53 -14.34
N ASN A 28 13.57 -14.83 -15.47
CA ASN A 28 13.62 -13.36 -15.52
C ASN A 28 12.46 -12.70 -14.78
N ILE A 29 11.40 -13.45 -14.49
CA ILE A 29 10.23 -13.05 -13.68
C ILE A 29 10.65 -12.78 -12.24
N SER A 30 11.45 -13.64 -11.60
CA SER A 30 11.93 -13.40 -10.22
C SER A 30 12.86 -12.17 -10.13
N GLN A 31 13.56 -11.83 -11.21
CA GLN A 31 14.38 -10.61 -11.29
C GLN A 31 13.52 -9.36 -11.50
N LEU A 32 12.38 -9.46 -12.19
CA LEU A 32 11.42 -8.37 -12.31
C LEU A 32 10.78 -8.02 -10.96
N PHE A 33 10.50 -9.02 -10.11
CA PHE A 33 9.98 -8.79 -8.76
C PHE A 33 11.04 -8.32 -7.75
N LYS A 34 12.33 -8.55 -7.99
CA LYS A 34 13.42 -8.02 -7.15
C LYS A 34 13.77 -6.56 -7.46
N LYS A 35 13.24 -5.99 -8.54
CA LYS A 35 13.74 -4.73 -9.07
C LYS A 35 13.22 -3.49 -8.34
N ASP A 36 12.15 -3.62 -7.54
CA ASP A 36 11.58 -2.49 -6.80
C ASP A 36 11.24 -2.88 -5.35
N ASP A 37 12.26 -2.97 -4.51
CA ASP A 37 12.07 -3.16 -3.06
C ASP A 37 11.14 -2.08 -2.48
N ILE A 38 11.26 -0.84 -2.95
CA ILE A 38 10.41 0.28 -2.53
C ILE A 38 8.95 0.04 -2.92
N TYR A 39 8.66 -0.37 -4.15
CA TYR A 39 7.28 -0.66 -4.59
C TYR A 39 6.67 -1.81 -3.81
N HIS A 40 7.43 -2.88 -3.58
CA HIS A 40 6.97 -4.03 -2.82
C HIS A 40 6.66 -3.65 -1.37
N VAL A 41 7.58 -2.96 -0.69
CA VAL A 41 7.36 -2.48 0.68
C VAL A 41 6.19 -1.50 0.75
N SER A 42 6.05 -0.62 -0.24
CA SER A 42 4.91 0.29 -0.34
C SER A 42 3.59 -0.46 -0.47
N LEU A 43 3.55 -1.51 -1.33
CA LEU A 43 2.35 -2.32 -1.53
C LEU A 43 1.92 -3.04 -0.25
N MET A 44 2.86 -3.60 0.51
CA MET A 44 2.61 -4.27 1.79
C MET A 44 2.10 -3.31 2.87
N ASN A 45 2.40 -2.01 2.76
CA ASN A 45 1.97 -0.96 3.67
C ASN A 45 0.83 -0.11 3.10
N THR A 46 0.11 -0.61 2.07
CA THR A 46 -1.00 0.10 1.44
C THR A 46 -2.33 -0.58 1.78
N HIS A 47 -3.26 0.19 2.29
CA HIS A 47 -4.62 -0.24 2.59
C HIS A 47 -5.64 0.64 1.87
N LYS A 48 -6.88 0.16 1.77
CA LYS A 48 -8.00 0.85 1.13
C LYS A 48 -9.15 1.02 2.10
N ALA A 49 -9.75 2.20 2.09
CA ALA A 49 -11.00 2.51 2.78
C ALA A 49 -12.07 2.92 1.78
N GLN A 50 -13.33 2.65 2.11
CA GLN A 50 -14.47 2.94 1.25
C GLN A 50 -15.64 3.45 2.09
N LEU A 51 -16.17 4.61 1.75
CA LEU A 51 -17.42 5.10 2.33
C LEU A 51 -18.56 4.81 1.37
N ILE A 52 -19.57 4.10 1.86
CA ILE A 52 -20.73 3.65 1.09
C ILE A 52 -22.01 4.23 1.70
N ALA A 53 -22.87 4.79 0.86
CA ALA A 53 -24.20 5.21 1.26
C ALA A 53 -25.22 4.80 0.19
N SER A 54 -26.34 4.23 0.61
CA SER A 54 -27.41 3.75 -0.30
C SER A 54 -26.88 2.80 -1.39
N LEU A 55 -25.99 1.87 -1.04
CA LEU A 55 -25.34 0.90 -1.94
C LEU A 55 -24.40 1.54 -2.98
N GLU A 56 -24.13 2.82 -2.87
CA GLU A 56 -23.21 3.53 -3.77
C GLU A 56 -21.92 3.91 -3.05
N THR A 57 -20.79 3.76 -3.72
CA THR A 57 -19.51 4.28 -3.24
C THR A 57 -19.50 5.79 -3.32
N LYS A 58 -19.38 6.47 -2.19
CA LYS A 58 -19.30 7.93 -2.10
C LYS A 58 -17.87 8.44 -2.04
N ALA A 59 -16.96 7.67 -1.46
CA ALA A 59 -15.53 7.98 -1.49
C ALA A 59 -14.68 6.71 -1.42
N LEU A 60 -13.54 6.75 -2.09
CA LEU A 60 -12.47 5.75 -1.99
C LEU A 60 -11.21 6.42 -1.49
N LEU A 61 -10.54 5.79 -0.56
CA LEU A 61 -9.23 6.21 -0.08
C LEU A 61 -8.25 5.04 -0.22
N THR A 62 -7.07 5.32 -0.76
CA THR A 62 -5.90 4.44 -0.64
C THR A 62 -4.87 5.13 0.22
N ALA A 63 -4.30 4.46 1.20
CA ALA A 63 -3.27 5.04 2.03
C ALA A 63 -2.09 4.08 2.18
N THR A 64 -0.89 4.60 1.91
CA THR A 64 0.38 3.90 2.09
C THR A 64 1.12 4.54 3.26
N TYR A 65 1.46 3.76 4.27
CA TYR A 65 2.31 4.22 5.37
C TYR A 65 3.76 4.28 4.91
N LEU A 66 4.34 5.48 4.89
CA LEU A 66 5.63 5.75 4.26
C LEU A 66 6.85 5.48 5.16
N ASN A 67 6.69 5.51 6.49
CA ASN A 67 7.84 5.35 7.38
C ASN A 67 8.58 4.01 7.17
N PRO A 68 7.94 2.85 7.02
CA PRO A 68 8.64 1.61 6.70
C PRO A 68 9.29 1.61 5.31
N VAL A 69 8.67 2.30 4.36
CA VAL A 69 9.17 2.38 2.97
C VAL A 69 10.51 3.10 2.90
N TYR A 70 10.68 4.17 3.67
CA TYR A 70 11.87 5.01 3.64
C TYR A 70 12.87 4.75 4.77
N SER A 71 12.52 3.92 5.75
CA SER A 71 13.45 3.48 6.81
C SER A 71 14.28 2.26 6.42
N SER A 72 13.97 1.61 5.28
CA SER A 72 14.73 0.46 4.82
C SER A 72 16.10 0.89 4.32
N ASP A 73 17.15 0.09 4.61
CA ASP A 73 18.54 0.31 4.18
C ASP A 73 18.70 0.43 2.65
N ASN A 74 17.64 0.22 1.90
CA ASN A 74 17.58 0.28 0.44
C ASN A 74 17.24 1.66 -0.12
N CYS A 75 16.93 2.63 0.72
CA CYS A 75 16.58 3.99 0.29
C CYS A 75 17.84 4.82 0.01
N LYS A 76 18.43 4.69 -1.20
CA LYS A 76 19.67 5.39 -1.56
C LYS A 76 19.51 6.88 -1.87
N ASN A 77 18.33 7.36 -2.29
CA ASN A 77 18.19 8.72 -2.82
C ASN A 77 17.00 9.54 -2.33
N LEU A 78 16.07 8.96 -1.58
CA LEU A 78 14.86 9.64 -1.12
C LEU A 78 14.59 9.42 0.38
N CYS A 79 15.63 9.13 1.15
CA CYS A 79 15.52 8.98 2.59
C CYS A 79 15.09 10.30 3.22
N MET A 80 13.81 10.42 3.48
CA MET A 80 13.31 11.51 4.30
C MET A 80 13.70 11.25 5.76
N ALA A 81 14.04 12.30 6.48
CA ALA A 81 14.14 12.23 7.94
C ALA A 81 12.74 11.91 8.51
N ILE A 82 12.43 10.61 8.65
CA ILE A 82 11.09 10.13 9.03
C ILE A 82 10.94 9.95 10.54
N SER A 83 11.92 10.39 11.32
CA SER A 83 11.92 10.18 12.77
C SER A 83 11.03 11.17 13.56
N ASP A 84 10.51 12.21 12.91
CA ASP A 84 9.79 13.31 13.56
C ASP A 84 8.25 13.22 13.46
N ALA A 85 7.72 12.29 12.68
CA ALA A 85 6.28 12.22 12.40
C ALA A 85 5.89 10.89 11.72
N GLU A 86 4.59 10.66 11.58
CA GLU A 86 4.04 9.60 10.75
C GLU A 86 3.63 10.18 9.40
N TYR A 87 4.16 9.60 8.33
CA TYR A 87 3.90 10.03 6.96
C TYR A 87 3.07 9.02 6.20
N PHE A 88 2.09 9.52 5.46
CA PHE A 88 1.24 8.73 4.59
C PHE A 88 1.20 9.32 3.19
N PHE A 89 1.24 8.47 2.19
CA PHE A 89 0.81 8.80 0.84
C PHE A 89 -0.66 8.40 0.71
N VAL A 90 -1.51 9.36 0.36
CA VAL A 90 -2.96 9.19 0.35
C VAL A 90 -3.51 9.53 -1.01
N GLY A 91 -4.20 8.58 -1.64
CA GLY A 91 -4.98 8.79 -2.86
C GLY A 91 -6.47 8.83 -2.52
N ILE A 92 -7.18 9.85 -2.99
CA ILE A 92 -8.61 10.03 -2.71
C ILE A 92 -9.38 10.22 -4.00
N PHE A 93 -10.47 9.48 -4.14
CA PHE A 93 -11.51 9.66 -5.12
C PHE A 93 -12.84 9.90 -4.40
N ILE A 94 -13.57 10.97 -4.77
CA ILE A 94 -14.87 11.30 -4.22
C ILE A 94 -15.85 11.35 -5.40
N THR A 95 -16.88 10.48 -5.35
CA THR A 95 -17.97 10.51 -6.32
C THR A 95 -18.69 11.85 -6.23
N ASP A 96 -19.11 12.40 -7.34
CA ASP A 96 -19.78 13.70 -7.41
C ASP A 96 -18.92 14.91 -6.97
N SER A 97 -17.58 14.77 -7.08
CA SER A 97 -16.63 15.83 -6.79
C SER A 97 -15.69 16.08 -7.96
N GLU A 98 -15.66 17.29 -8.46
CA GLU A 98 -14.74 17.69 -9.54
C GLU A 98 -13.27 17.73 -9.07
N THR A 99 -13.01 17.97 -7.78
CA THR A 99 -11.66 18.28 -7.29
C THR A 99 -11.08 17.20 -6.37
N ASN A 100 -11.86 16.23 -5.88
CA ASN A 100 -11.46 15.23 -4.88
C ASN A 100 -10.74 15.85 -3.65
N GLU A 101 -11.04 17.11 -3.31
CA GLU A 101 -10.45 17.79 -2.17
C GLU A 101 -11.21 17.43 -0.90
N PHE A 102 -10.76 16.41 -0.21
CA PHE A 102 -11.47 15.84 0.93
C PHE A 102 -11.58 16.79 2.13
N ASN A 103 -10.58 17.63 2.37
CA ASN A 103 -10.57 18.57 3.49
C ASN A 103 -11.58 19.72 3.39
N LYS A 104 -12.28 19.86 2.24
CA LYS A 104 -13.27 20.93 1.99
C LYS A 104 -14.71 20.45 2.05
N LYS A 105 -15.00 19.14 2.02
CA LYS A 105 -16.35 18.57 1.86
C LYS A 105 -16.85 17.74 3.03
N GLY A 106 -16.46 18.07 4.23
CA GLY A 106 -16.89 17.32 5.43
C GLY A 106 -16.25 15.95 5.58
N TYR A 107 -15.19 15.66 4.80
CA TYR A 107 -14.37 14.48 5.03
C TYR A 107 -13.26 14.79 6.03
N LEU A 108 -13.01 13.86 6.91
CA LEU A 108 -11.96 13.97 7.92
C LEU A 108 -11.05 12.74 7.86
N LEU A 109 -9.76 12.99 8.01
CA LEU A 109 -8.75 11.95 8.12
C LEU A 109 -8.00 12.14 9.44
N THR A 110 -7.97 11.11 10.28
CA THR A 110 -7.29 11.15 11.58
C THR A 110 -6.44 9.90 11.79
N LEU A 111 -5.34 10.03 12.53
CA LEU A 111 -4.50 8.93 12.97
C LEU A 111 -4.59 8.81 14.49
N ASN A 112 -5.09 7.70 15.01
CA ASN A 112 -5.41 7.50 16.43
C ASN A 112 -6.21 8.70 16.99
N GLY A 113 -7.20 9.20 16.24
CA GLY A 113 -8.03 10.35 16.60
C GLY A 113 -7.34 11.72 16.46
N ARG A 114 -6.06 11.78 16.09
CA ARG A 114 -5.32 13.04 15.94
C ARG A 114 -5.40 13.55 14.50
N LYS A 115 -5.59 14.86 14.34
CA LYS A 115 -5.61 15.50 13.02
C LYS A 115 -4.21 15.58 12.40
N PRO A 116 -4.10 15.63 11.06
CA PRO A 116 -2.83 15.86 10.39
C PRO A 116 -2.20 17.20 10.80
N ILE A 117 -0.88 17.22 10.90
CA ILE A 117 -0.08 18.47 11.03
C ILE A 117 -0.02 19.20 9.68
N LYS A 118 0.14 18.42 8.59
CA LYS A 118 0.25 18.97 7.23
C LYS A 118 -0.43 18.04 6.24
N ILE A 119 -1.15 18.62 5.29
CA ILE A 119 -1.69 17.95 4.11
C ILE A 119 -1.14 18.69 2.90
N GLU A 120 -0.39 18.01 2.06
CA GLU A 120 0.27 18.54 0.88
C GLU A 120 -0.26 17.81 -0.36
N LYS A 121 -0.90 18.55 -1.26
CA LYS A 121 -1.37 18.00 -2.53
C LYS A 121 -0.18 17.78 -3.46
N LEU A 122 -0.12 16.62 -4.08
CA LEU A 122 0.96 16.26 -5.00
C LEU A 122 0.55 16.53 -6.44
N ASP A 123 1.47 17.11 -7.19
CA ASP A 123 1.29 17.33 -8.62
C ASP A 123 1.33 16.02 -9.41
N LYS A 124 0.89 16.06 -10.68
CA LYS A 124 0.82 14.84 -11.51
C LYS A 124 2.17 14.21 -11.78
N ASP A 125 3.21 15.01 -11.83
CA ASP A 125 4.61 14.64 -12.10
C ASP A 125 5.46 14.51 -10.83
N ASP A 126 4.84 14.55 -9.63
CA ASP A 126 5.57 14.36 -8.38
C ASP A 126 6.26 12.98 -8.33
N PRO A 127 7.58 12.92 -8.06
CA PRO A 127 8.34 11.68 -8.04
C PRO A 127 7.81 10.63 -7.08
N LEU A 128 7.19 11.04 -5.96
CA LEU A 128 6.59 10.12 -4.98
C LEU A 128 5.48 9.28 -5.60
N ARG A 129 4.68 9.85 -6.52
CA ARG A 129 3.60 9.13 -7.19
C ARG A 129 4.09 7.97 -8.03
N TYR A 130 5.24 8.10 -8.70
CA TYR A 130 5.80 7.03 -9.54
C TYR A 130 6.33 5.83 -8.74
N GLN A 131 6.52 6.00 -7.44
CA GLN A 131 7.03 4.95 -6.55
C GLN A 131 5.91 4.24 -5.79
N MET A 132 4.71 4.82 -5.76
CA MET A 132 3.61 4.30 -4.96
C MET A 132 2.70 3.38 -5.76
N PRO A 133 2.12 2.35 -5.11
CA PRO A 133 1.16 1.46 -5.76
C PRO A 133 -0.20 2.14 -5.96
N MET A 134 -1.02 1.54 -6.82
CA MET A 134 -2.43 1.88 -7.03
C MET A 134 -2.69 3.30 -7.53
N ILE A 135 -1.74 3.86 -8.29
CA ILE A 135 -1.93 5.16 -8.95
C ILE A 135 -2.95 5.03 -10.08
N ASN A 136 -3.82 6.03 -10.19
CA ASN A 136 -4.82 6.17 -11.25
C ASN A 136 -5.01 7.66 -11.62
N ASN A 137 -5.79 7.92 -12.67
CA ASN A 137 -5.97 9.28 -13.20
C ASN A 137 -7.17 10.05 -12.59
N TRP A 138 -8.03 9.36 -11.84
CA TRP A 138 -9.24 9.96 -11.25
C TRP A 138 -9.10 10.28 -9.77
N SER A 139 -8.04 9.82 -9.10
CA SER A 139 -7.74 10.17 -7.72
C SER A 139 -6.85 11.41 -7.62
N THR A 140 -7.03 12.18 -6.56
CA THR A 140 -6.08 13.22 -6.14
C THR A 140 -5.19 12.65 -5.05
N TYR A 141 -3.91 12.96 -5.13
CA TYR A 141 -2.88 12.41 -4.24
C TYR A 141 -2.33 13.44 -3.29
N TYR A 142 -2.06 13.01 -2.08
CA TYR A 142 -1.57 13.85 -0.99
C TYR A 142 -0.44 13.15 -0.23
N LYS A 143 0.51 13.95 0.23
CA LYS A 143 1.43 13.59 1.30
C LYS A 143 0.89 14.17 2.60
N VAL A 144 0.60 13.29 3.56
CA VAL A 144 -0.03 13.67 4.82
C VAL A 144 0.95 13.38 5.97
N LYS A 145 1.18 14.39 6.81
CA LYS A 145 2.02 14.33 8.00
C LYS A 145 1.15 14.35 9.24
N PHE A 146 1.27 13.33 10.10
CA PHE A 146 0.63 13.26 11.41
C PHE A 146 1.64 13.42 12.54
N PRO A 147 1.18 13.76 13.76
CA PRO A 147 2.01 13.66 14.96
C PRO A 147 2.54 12.25 15.14
N ILE A 148 3.72 12.14 15.74
CA ILE A 148 4.30 10.84 16.06
C ILE A 148 3.37 10.06 17.00
N VAL A 149 3.27 8.77 16.78
CA VAL A 149 2.46 7.83 17.55
C VAL A 149 3.42 6.91 18.32
N SER A 150 3.23 6.74 19.63
CA SER A 150 4.04 5.85 20.47
C SER A 150 3.62 4.40 20.40
N GLU A 151 2.36 4.16 20.07
CA GLU A 151 1.77 2.83 20.00
C GLU A 151 2.29 2.06 18.78
N SER A 152 2.43 0.73 18.93
CA SER A 152 2.83 -0.16 17.83
C SER A 152 1.74 -0.30 16.76
N LYS A 153 0.47 -0.19 17.16
CA LYS A 153 -0.70 -0.25 16.28
C LYS A 153 -1.23 1.16 16.06
N MET A 154 -1.49 1.50 14.81
CA MET A 154 -2.06 2.78 14.41
C MET A 154 -3.36 2.56 13.64
N GLU A 155 -4.34 3.42 13.86
CA GLU A 155 -5.63 3.42 13.20
C GLU A 155 -5.80 4.73 12.42
N LEU A 156 -5.75 4.63 11.09
CA LEU A 156 -6.06 5.74 10.19
C LEU A 156 -7.55 5.68 9.89
N THR A 157 -8.29 6.64 10.43
CA THR A 157 -9.75 6.75 10.25
C THR A 157 -10.05 7.76 9.16
N PHE A 158 -10.82 7.32 8.17
CA PHE A 158 -11.41 8.17 7.13
C PHE A 158 -12.92 8.23 7.33
N GLU A 159 -13.47 9.42 7.52
CA GLU A 159 -14.87 9.60 7.87
C GLU A 159 -15.53 10.78 7.16
N ASN A 160 -16.85 10.71 7.08
CA ASN A 160 -17.70 11.79 6.62
C ASN A 160 -19.02 11.75 7.41
N ASP A 161 -19.53 12.89 7.84
CA ASP A 161 -20.72 13.00 8.67
C ASP A 161 -21.98 12.33 8.09
N ARG A 162 -22.04 12.21 6.75
CA ARG A 162 -23.20 11.63 6.04
C ARG A 162 -22.99 10.17 5.64
N PHE A 163 -21.74 9.76 5.41
CA PHE A 163 -21.42 8.47 4.79
C PHE A 163 -20.74 7.50 5.75
N GLY A 164 -20.59 7.91 7.02
CA GLY A 164 -19.96 7.09 8.04
C GLY A 164 -18.44 7.11 8.01
N LYS A 165 -17.83 6.05 8.54
CA LYS A 165 -16.36 5.96 8.66
C LYS A 165 -15.86 4.59 8.28
N ASP A 166 -14.60 4.55 7.85
CA ASP A 166 -13.81 3.34 7.67
C ASP A 166 -12.43 3.51 8.33
N VAL A 167 -11.86 2.41 8.84
CA VAL A 167 -10.64 2.42 9.65
C VAL A 167 -9.61 1.48 9.04
N LEU A 168 -8.44 2.01 8.73
CA LEU A 168 -7.29 1.27 8.25
C LEU A 168 -6.31 1.05 9.40
N THR A 169 -5.89 -0.20 9.61
CA THR A 169 -4.93 -0.55 10.66
C THR A 169 -3.54 -0.70 10.09
N TYR A 170 -2.58 -0.07 10.73
CA TYR A 170 -1.15 -0.17 10.44
C TYR A 170 -0.38 -0.63 11.66
N SER A 171 0.77 -1.25 11.47
CA SER A 171 1.69 -1.60 12.54
C SER A 171 3.07 -1.02 12.28
N LYS A 172 3.70 -0.50 13.33
CA LYS A 172 5.10 -0.13 13.29
C LYS A 172 5.95 -1.39 13.43
N GLY A 173 6.98 -1.56 12.60
CA GLY A 173 8.03 -2.52 12.87
C GLY A 173 8.76 -2.18 14.19
N GLU A 174 9.36 -3.17 14.84
CA GLU A 174 10.06 -2.99 16.12
C GLU A 174 11.11 -1.87 16.10
N LYS A 175 11.87 -1.76 15.01
CA LYS A 175 12.89 -0.70 14.84
C LYS A 175 12.27 0.71 14.81
N ALA A 176 11.18 0.88 14.06
CA ALA A 176 10.49 2.17 13.97
C ALA A 176 9.82 2.58 15.29
N LEU A 177 9.35 1.60 16.07
CA LEU A 177 8.81 1.84 17.41
C LEU A 177 9.90 2.37 18.35
N PHE A 178 11.07 1.75 18.35
CA PHE A 178 12.21 2.18 19.20
C PHE A 178 12.68 3.60 18.86
N GLU A 179 12.83 3.93 17.58
CA GLU A 179 13.18 5.28 17.13
C GLU A 179 12.12 6.32 17.52
N SER A 180 10.83 5.97 17.46
CA SER A 180 9.74 6.85 17.86
C SER A 180 9.77 7.16 19.37
N LEU A 181 10.10 6.17 20.20
CA LEU A 181 10.20 6.35 21.65
C LEU A 181 11.37 7.26 22.03
N ILE A 182 12.51 7.15 21.35
CA ILE A 182 13.67 8.03 21.59
C ILE A 182 13.35 9.48 21.23
N SER A 183 12.59 9.73 20.16
CA SER A 183 12.26 11.09 19.73
C SER A 183 11.30 11.82 20.66
N LEU A 184 10.49 11.09 21.43
CA LEU A 184 9.57 11.66 22.43
C LEU A 184 10.27 12.11 23.73
N HIS A 185 11.52 11.69 23.95
CA HIS A 185 12.30 12.01 25.16
C HIS A 185 13.37 13.10 24.92
N LYS A 186 13.36 13.74 23.77
CA LYS A 186 14.16 14.92 23.43
C LYS A 186 13.32 16.18 23.45
#